data_dd077b4a0833fb3d228e42e651c481ca
#
_entry.id   dd077b4a0833fb3d228e42e651c481ca
#
_cell.length_a   1.000
_cell.length_b   1.000
_cell.length_c   1.000
_cell.angle_alpha   90.00
_cell.angle_beta   90.00
_cell.angle_gamma   90.00
#
_symmetry.space_group_name_H-M   'P 1'
#
loop_
_entity.id
_entity.type
_entity.pdbx_description
1 polymer ?
#
loop_
_entity_poly.entity_id
_entity_poly.type
_entity_poly.pdbx_seq_one_letter_code
_entity_poly.pdbx_strand_id
1 'polypeptide(L)'
;IELKLDRKEIAEHVMLIDLARNDIARVSKPGTRIVDEPFVVEKYSHVQHLVSNVKGILKEDLDAFHAYLASMNMGTLTGAPKIKAMEIVRKLEKNKRCLYGGAVAYITPHKDFDSTIIIRSIHIKDNIAYIRSGAGIVYDSVPQNEFDETIKKAKACLTAIENTGGVEYENPIHR
;
A
#
# COMPACT_ATOMS: atom_id res chain seq x y z
N ILE A 1 3.57 17.10 13.13
CA ILE A 1 2.85 18.35 12.81
C ILE A 1 3.04 18.71 11.34
N GLU A 2 4.26 18.65 10.78
CA GLU A 2 4.54 18.99 9.38
C GLU A 2 3.73 18.16 8.37
N LEU A 3 3.60 16.86 8.57
CA LEU A 3 2.85 15.97 7.67
C LEU A 3 1.36 16.35 7.55
N LYS A 4 0.76 16.85 8.65
CA LYS A 4 -0.63 17.36 8.66
C LYS A 4 -0.79 18.75 8.02
N LEU A 5 0.29 19.42 7.70
CA LEU A 5 0.30 20.73 7.08
C LEU A 5 0.69 20.69 5.60
N ASP A 6 1.21 19.55 5.15
CA ASP A 6 1.57 19.35 3.75
C ASP A 6 0.30 19.13 2.90
N ARG A 7 0.04 20.09 2.03
CA ARG A 7 -1.16 20.07 1.15
C ARG A 7 -1.17 18.89 0.17
N LYS A 8 0.01 18.47 -0.32
CA LYS A 8 0.14 17.33 -1.23
C LYS A 8 -0.22 16.04 -0.49
N GLU A 9 0.39 15.81 0.67
CA GLU A 9 0.15 14.63 1.50
C GLU A 9 -1.33 14.52 1.92
N ILE A 10 -1.94 15.64 2.31
CA ILE A 10 -3.37 15.69 2.64
C ILE A 10 -4.24 15.35 1.41
N ALA A 11 -3.94 15.93 0.25
CA ALA A 11 -4.71 15.69 -0.96
C ALA A 11 -4.63 14.21 -1.40
N GLU A 12 -3.43 13.62 -1.36
CA GLU A 12 -3.22 12.19 -1.62
C GLU A 12 -3.99 11.32 -0.62
N HIS A 13 -3.94 11.68 0.66
CA HIS A 13 -4.62 10.93 1.70
C HIS A 13 -6.14 10.99 1.57
N VAL A 14 -6.72 12.15 1.28
CA VAL A 14 -8.16 12.31 1.00
C VAL A 14 -8.58 11.47 -0.20
N MET A 15 -7.79 11.46 -1.27
CA MET A 15 -8.04 10.61 -2.44
C MET A 15 -8.07 9.12 -2.06
N LEU A 16 -7.17 8.67 -1.19
CA LEU A 16 -7.13 7.28 -0.71
C LEU A 16 -8.30 6.95 0.22
N ILE A 17 -8.74 7.90 1.07
CA ILE A 17 -9.96 7.74 1.88
C ILE A 17 -11.17 7.54 0.97
N ASP A 18 -11.34 8.37 -0.06
CA ASP A 18 -12.47 8.25 -0.98
C ASP A 18 -12.45 6.93 -1.74
N LEU A 19 -11.27 6.46 -2.15
CA LEU A 19 -11.11 5.16 -2.77
C LEU A 19 -11.53 4.03 -1.82
N ALA A 20 -11.07 4.05 -0.57
CA ALA A 20 -11.45 3.07 0.45
C ALA A 20 -12.96 3.11 0.75
N ARG A 21 -13.55 4.32 0.80
CA ARG A 21 -15.00 4.48 0.95
C ARG A 21 -15.79 3.83 -0.19
N ASN A 22 -15.30 3.94 -1.41
CA ASN A 22 -15.91 3.31 -2.59
C ASN A 22 -15.76 1.79 -2.55
N ASP A 23 -14.60 1.27 -2.16
CA ASP A 23 -14.38 -0.18 -2.02
C ASP A 23 -15.31 -0.78 -0.97
N ILE A 24 -15.36 -0.20 0.23
CA ILE A 24 -16.23 -0.64 1.33
C ILE A 24 -17.72 -0.48 0.99
N ALA A 25 -18.12 0.53 0.22
CA ALA A 25 -19.51 0.72 -0.18
C ALA A 25 -20.10 -0.46 -0.95
N ARG A 26 -19.29 -1.20 -1.69
CA ARG A 26 -19.71 -2.34 -2.50
C ARG A 26 -20.23 -3.50 -1.65
N VAL A 27 -19.71 -3.63 -0.45
CA VAL A 27 -19.98 -4.76 0.45
C VAL A 27 -20.70 -4.39 1.74
N SER A 28 -20.84 -3.08 2.05
CA SER A 28 -21.49 -2.62 3.27
C SER A 28 -22.99 -2.43 3.11
N LYS A 29 -23.73 -2.60 4.22
CA LYS A 29 -25.11 -2.15 4.33
C LYS A 29 -25.23 -0.64 4.08
N PRO A 30 -26.26 -0.16 3.37
CA PRO A 30 -26.46 1.27 3.15
C PRO A 30 -26.49 2.05 4.47
N GLY A 31 -25.87 3.22 4.49
CA GLY A 31 -25.86 4.11 5.67
C GLY A 31 -24.91 3.72 6.81
N THR A 32 -24.21 2.59 6.70
CA THR A 32 -23.31 2.13 7.79
C THR A 32 -21.84 2.49 7.61
N ARG A 33 -21.50 3.03 6.45
CA ARG A 33 -20.11 3.39 6.14
C ARG A 33 -19.70 4.68 6.84
N ILE A 34 -18.63 4.63 7.59
CA ILE A 34 -18.04 5.76 8.30
C ILE A 34 -16.55 5.86 8.05
N VAL A 35 -16.01 7.06 8.16
CA VAL A 35 -14.57 7.30 8.28
C VAL A 35 -14.29 7.55 9.76
N ASP A 36 -13.53 6.69 10.36
CA ASP A 36 -13.18 6.73 11.78
C ASP A 36 -11.72 7.17 11.93
N GLU A 37 -11.43 7.93 12.96
CA GLU A 37 -10.09 8.45 13.25
C GLU A 37 -9.37 9.03 12.02
N PRO A 38 -9.92 10.06 11.36
CA PRO A 38 -9.30 10.62 10.17
C PRO A 38 -7.98 11.35 10.50
N PHE A 39 -6.99 11.20 9.60
CA PHE A 39 -5.72 11.93 9.65
C PHE A 39 -4.89 11.69 10.90
N VAL A 40 -4.86 10.48 11.44
CA VAL A 40 -3.93 10.10 12.50
C VAL A 40 -2.53 9.96 11.93
N VAL A 41 -1.53 10.51 12.63
CA VAL A 41 -0.11 10.31 12.25
C VAL A 41 0.42 9.12 13.02
N GLU A 42 0.71 8.04 12.30
CA GLU A 42 1.41 6.89 12.85
C GLU A 42 2.90 6.96 12.54
N LYS A 43 3.71 6.70 13.58
CA LYS A 43 5.17 6.73 13.50
C LYS A 43 5.72 5.33 13.58
N TYR A 44 6.53 4.97 12.59
CA TYR A 44 7.30 3.74 12.53
C TYR A 44 8.79 4.05 12.63
N SER A 45 9.64 3.04 12.75
CA SER A 45 11.09 3.23 12.94
C SER A 45 11.77 4.06 11.84
N HIS A 46 11.28 3.99 10.61
CA HIS A 46 11.91 4.64 9.45
C HIS A 46 10.96 5.54 8.64
N VAL A 47 9.68 5.51 8.92
CA VAL A 47 8.66 6.26 8.16
C VAL A 47 7.54 6.75 9.06
N GLN A 48 6.81 7.77 8.61
CA GLN A 48 5.56 8.25 9.22
C GLN A 48 4.48 8.23 8.15
N HIS A 49 3.25 7.90 8.54
CA HIS A 49 2.11 7.87 7.63
C HIS A 49 0.91 8.59 8.22
N LEU A 50 0.13 9.23 7.35
CA LEU A 50 -1.25 9.58 7.67
C LEU A 50 -2.09 8.31 7.56
N VAL A 51 -2.88 8.05 8.57
CA VAL A 51 -3.77 6.88 8.65
C VAL A 51 -5.20 7.34 8.91
N SER A 52 -6.14 6.69 8.28
CA SER A 52 -7.58 6.85 8.53
C SER A 52 -8.26 5.52 8.35
N ASN A 53 -9.24 5.23 9.19
CA ASN A 53 -10.00 4.00 9.15
C ASN A 53 -11.33 4.21 8.41
N VAL A 54 -11.64 3.34 7.45
CA VAL A 54 -12.96 3.29 6.81
C VAL A 54 -13.64 2.01 7.23
N LYS A 55 -14.79 2.12 7.85
CA LYS A 55 -15.58 1.01 8.42
C LYS A 55 -16.95 0.92 7.79
N GLY A 56 -17.55 -0.26 7.82
CA GLY A 56 -18.92 -0.50 7.39
C GLY A 56 -19.42 -1.84 7.91
N ILE A 57 -20.73 -1.98 8.08
CA ILE A 57 -21.35 -3.25 8.46
C ILE A 57 -21.53 -4.08 7.18
N LEU A 58 -20.98 -5.27 7.15
CA LEU A 58 -21.06 -6.19 6.01
C LEU A 58 -22.52 -6.56 5.71
N LYS A 59 -22.87 -6.67 4.43
CA LYS A 59 -24.17 -7.21 4.00
C LYS A 59 -24.32 -8.67 4.44
N GLU A 60 -25.55 -9.10 4.72
CA GLU A 60 -25.85 -10.44 5.28
C GLU A 60 -25.53 -11.60 4.34
N ASP A 61 -25.59 -11.37 3.04
CA ASP A 61 -25.30 -12.33 1.98
C ASP A 61 -23.81 -12.42 1.63
N LEU A 62 -22.96 -11.62 2.29
CA LEU A 62 -21.52 -11.56 2.05
C LEU A 62 -20.72 -11.99 3.27
N ASP A 63 -19.49 -12.40 3.04
CA ASP A 63 -18.51 -12.74 4.08
C ASP A 63 -17.25 -11.89 4.01
N ALA A 64 -16.32 -12.11 4.93
CA ALA A 64 -15.06 -11.37 5.01
C ALA A 64 -14.21 -11.50 3.73
N PHE A 65 -14.34 -12.61 3.00
CA PHE A 65 -13.63 -12.82 1.75
C PHE A 65 -14.14 -11.89 0.65
N HIS A 66 -15.45 -11.65 0.59
CA HIS A 66 -16.05 -10.67 -0.30
C HIS A 66 -15.57 -9.24 0.03
N ALA A 67 -15.43 -8.90 1.32
CA ALA A 67 -14.90 -7.62 1.75
C ALA A 67 -13.42 -7.45 1.31
N TYR A 68 -12.63 -8.50 1.48
CA TYR A 68 -11.24 -8.53 1.00
C TYR A 68 -11.17 -8.33 -0.53
N LEU A 69 -11.93 -9.07 -1.30
CA LEU A 69 -11.95 -8.96 -2.77
C LEU A 69 -12.43 -7.57 -3.24
N ALA A 70 -13.39 -6.97 -2.54
CA ALA A 70 -13.84 -5.62 -2.83
C ALA A 70 -12.74 -4.56 -2.63
N SER A 71 -11.86 -4.77 -1.65
CA SER A 71 -10.75 -3.87 -1.34
C SER A 71 -9.53 -4.07 -2.25
N MET A 72 -9.40 -5.24 -2.86
CA MET A 72 -8.31 -5.55 -3.78
C MET A 72 -8.50 -4.82 -5.14
N ASN A 73 -7.48 -4.44 -5.84
CA ASN A 73 -6.10 -4.26 -5.42
C ASN A 73 -6.00 -2.97 -4.62
N MET A 74 -5.10 -2.94 -3.62
CA MET A 74 -5.02 -1.81 -2.67
C MET A 74 -4.70 -0.49 -3.38
N GLY A 75 -5.52 0.54 -3.12
CA GLY A 75 -5.40 1.85 -3.75
C GLY A 75 -4.05 2.53 -3.54
N THR A 76 -3.45 2.32 -2.37
CA THR A 76 -2.11 2.81 -2.02
C THR A 76 -1.00 2.30 -2.93
N LEU A 77 -1.22 1.20 -3.65
CA LEU A 77 -0.25 0.60 -4.59
C LEU A 77 -0.69 0.66 -6.05
N THR A 78 -1.92 1.05 -6.32
CA THR A 78 -2.46 1.17 -7.68
C THR A 78 -2.68 2.62 -8.06
N GLY A 79 -3.35 3.38 -7.23
CA GLY A 79 -3.74 4.76 -7.47
C GLY A 79 -5.25 4.92 -7.70
N ALA A 80 -5.68 6.14 -7.96
CA ALA A 80 -7.07 6.50 -8.23
C ALA A 80 -7.17 7.33 -9.54
N PRO A 81 -8.19 7.09 -10.39
CA PRO A 81 -9.19 6.01 -10.34
C PRO A 81 -8.56 4.62 -10.53
N LYS A 82 -8.93 3.65 -9.69
CA LYS A 82 -8.24 2.35 -9.54
C LYS A 82 -7.99 1.61 -10.87
N ILE A 83 -9.02 1.44 -11.69
CA ILE A 83 -8.90 0.71 -12.96
C ILE A 83 -7.93 1.41 -13.91
N LYS A 84 -8.07 2.73 -14.05
CA LYS A 84 -7.20 3.51 -14.94
C LYS A 84 -5.73 3.49 -14.47
N ALA A 85 -5.52 3.62 -13.18
CA ALA A 85 -4.19 3.53 -12.58
C ALA A 85 -3.55 2.15 -12.84
N MET A 86 -4.30 1.05 -12.67
CA MET A 86 -3.82 -0.30 -12.97
C MET A 86 -3.47 -0.48 -14.46
N GLU A 87 -4.25 0.09 -15.39
CA GLU A 87 -3.93 0.08 -16.82
C GLU A 87 -2.60 0.80 -17.12
N ILE A 88 -2.38 1.95 -16.49
CA ILE A 88 -1.16 2.74 -16.65
C ILE A 88 0.04 1.98 -16.09
N VAL A 89 -0.07 1.48 -14.86
CA VAL A 89 0.96 0.66 -14.21
C VAL A 89 1.32 -0.55 -15.06
N ARG A 90 0.32 -1.25 -15.61
CA ARG A 90 0.54 -2.41 -16.50
C ARG A 90 1.34 -2.06 -17.76
N LYS A 91 1.18 -0.84 -18.27
CA LYS A 91 1.91 -0.37 -19.46
C LYS A 91 3.33 0.09 -19.15
N LEU A 92 3.53 0.70 -17.98
CA LEU A 92 4.81 1.33 -17.62
C LEU A 92 5.77 0.38 -16.91
N GLU A 93 5.27 -0.50 -16.06
CA GLU A 93 6.12 -1.45 -15.34
C GLU A 93 6.56 -2.59 -16.27
N LYS A 94 7.87 -2.72 -16.46
CA LYS A 94 8.48 -3.76 -17.29
C LYS A 94 8.41 -5.14 -16.63
N ASN A 95 8.50 -5.19 -15.31
CA ASN A 95 8.57 -6.42 -14.53
C ASN A 95 7.29 -6.69 -13.76
N LYS A 96 6.96 -7.97 -13.57
CA LYS A 96 5.86 -8.38 -12.68
C LYS A 96 6.15 -7.98 -11.24
N ARG A 97 5.12 -7.55 -10.52
CA ARG A 97 5.23 -7.19 -9.09
C ARG A 97 5.46 -8.40 -8.18
N CYS A 98 5.12 -9.60 -8.63
CA CYS A 98 5.17 -10.86 -7.87
C CYS A 98 4.41 -10.72 -6.53
N LEU A 99 5.08 -10.91 -5.40
CA LEU A 99 4.48 -10.78 -4.08
C LEU A 99 4.15 -9.33 -3.69
N TYR A 100 4.87 -8.35 -4.26
CA TYR A 100 4.68 -6.93 -3.93
C TYR A 100 3.28 -6.45 -4.31
N GLY A 101 2.56 -5.91 -3.33
CA GLY A 101 1.17 -5.47 -3.52
C GLY A 101 0.14 -6.59 -3.43
N GLY A 102 0.57 -7.81 -3.13
CA GLY A 102 -0.31 -8.86 -2.66
C GLY A 102 -0.69 -8.66 -1.20
N ALA A 103 -1.21 -9.71 -0.56
CA ALA A 103 -1.55 -9.68 0.85
C ALA A 103 -1.11 -10.95 1.57
N VAL A 104 -0.78 -10.80 2.85
CA VAL A 104 -0.74 -11.88 3.83
C VAL A 104 -2.01 -11.80 4.64
N ALA A 105 -2.71 -12.92 4.80
CA ALA A 105 -3.96 -12.97 5.51
C ALA A 105 -3.95 -14.05 6.60
N TYR A 106 -4.66 -13.76 7.68
CA TYR A 106 -4.97 -14.70 8.75
C TYR A 106 -6.49 -14.90 8.81
N ILE A 107 -6.92 -16.15 8.79
CA ILE A 107 -8.34 -16.53 8.81
C ILE A 107 -8.59 -17.47 9.97
N THR A 108 -9.54 -17.11 10.84
CA THR A 108 -9.92 -17.96 11.97
C THR A 108 -11.06 -18.94 11.60
N PRO A 109 -11.23 -20.04 12.38
CA PRO A 109 -12.40 -20.90 12.26
C PRO A 109 -13.74 -20.17 12.48
N HIS A 110 -13.73 -19.03 13.20
CA HIS A 110 -14.90 -18.18 13.43
C HIS A 110 -15.17 -17.20 12.26
N LYS A 111 -14.42 -17.33 11.14
CA LYS A 111 -14.52 -16.49 9.95
C LYS A 111 -14.02 -15.04 10.13
N ASP A 112 -13.26 -14.78 11.19
CA ASP A 112 -12.52 -13.52 11.25
C ASP A 112 -11.43 -13.54 10.18
N PHE A 113 -11.24 -12.43 9.53
CA PHE A 113 -10.26 -12.26 8.47
C PHE A 113 -9.46 -11.00 8.75
N ASP A 114 -8.18 -11.18 8.96
CA ASP A 114 -7.24 -10.06 9.04
C ASP A 114 -6.20 -10.18 7.93
N SER A 115 -5.84 -9.06 7.32
CA SER A 115 -4.89 -9.04 6.22
C SER A 115 -4.05 -7.78 6.20
N THR A 116 -2.82 -7.94 5.75
CA THR A 116 -1.92 -6.82 5.49
C THR A 116 -1.34 -6.92 4.09
N ILE A 117 -1.06 -5.74 3.53
CA ILE A 117 -0.45 -5.61 2.20
C ILE A 117 1.03 -6.00 2.26
N ILE A 118 1.53 -6.69 1.24
CA ILE A 118 2.95 -7.04 1.13
C ILE A 118 3.72 -5.84 0.58
N ILE A 119 4.24 -5.04 1.49
CA ILE A 119 5.19 -3.95 1.26
C ILE A 119 6.28 -4.00 2.33
N ARG A 120 7.37 -3.27 2.17
CA ARG A 120 8.47 -3.26 3.15
C ARG A 120 8.96 -4.66 3.51
N SER A 121 8.95 -5.55 2.54
CA SER A 121 9.25 -6.97 2.70
C SER A 121 10.38 -7.39 1.79
N ILE A 122 11.09 -8.42 2.20
CA ILE A 122 12.18 -9.04 1.44
C ILE A 122 11.69 -10.40 0.98
N HIS A 123 11.75 -10.67 -0.31
CA HIS A 123 11.52 -12.00 -0.88
C HIS A 123 12.86 -12.64 -1.24
N ILE A 124 13.21 -13.71 -0.56
CA ILE A 124 14.45 -14.45 -0.83
C ILE A 124 14.12 -15.69 -1.64
N LYS A 125 14.75 -15.83 -2.78
CA LYS A 125 14.64 -16.99 -3.65
C LYS A 125 15.99 -17.24 -4.34
N ASP A 126 16.43 -18.49 -4.37
CA ASP A 126 17.68 -18.92 -5.03
C ASP A 126 18.89 -18.07 -4.58
N ASN A 127 19.02 -17.80 -3.29
CA ASN A 127 20.02 -16.93 -2.65
C ASN A 127 19.99 -15.46 -3.12
N ILE A 128 18.94 -15.03 -3.81
CA ILE A 128 18.76 -13.65 -4.22
C ILE A 128 17.66 -13.02 -3.37
N ALA A 129 17.96 -11.85 -2.80
CA ALA A 129 16.99 -11.06 -2.04
C ALA A 129 16.35 -9.99 -2.95
N TYR A 130 15.06 -10.09 -3.13
CA TYR A 130 14.26 -9.13 -3.91
C TYR A 130 13.56 -8.15 -2.99
N ILE A 131 13.86 -6.86 -3.17
CA ILE A 131 13.20 -5.76 -2.47
C ILE A 131 12.51 -4.91 -3.52
N ARG A 132 11.22 -4.62 -3.31
CA ARG A 132 10.47 -3.73 -4.18
C ARG A 132 9.84 -2.60 -3.38
N SER A 133 9.95 -1.39 -3.91
CA SER A 133 9.33 -0.18 -3.35
C SER A 133 8.75 0.67 -4.48
N GLY A 134 7.88 1.61 -4.14
CA GLY A 134 7.27 2.53 -5.07
C GLY A 134 6.80 3.80 -4.38
N ALA A 135 6.58 4.85 -5.16
CA ALA A 135 6.00 6.10 -4.73
C ALA A 135 4.67 6.38 -5.45
N GLY A 136 3.80 7.15 -4.85
CA GLY A 136 2.59 7.65 -5.48
C GLY A 136 2.93 8.80 -6.42
N ILE A 137 2.47 8.75 -7.66
CA ILE A 137 2.71 9.82 -8.63
C ILE A 137 1.43 10.63 -8.82
N VAL A 138 1.50 11.91 -8.53
CA VAL A 138 0.44 12.90 -8.73
C VAL A 138 0.94 14.05 -9.61
N TYR A 139 0.04 14.96 -9.97
CA TYR A 139 0.37 16.08 -10.87
C TYR A 139 1.55 16.93 -10.37
N ASP A 140 1.60 17.18 -9.07
CA ASP A 140 2.63 18.01 -8.43
C ASP A 140 3.90 17.21 -8.02
N SER A 141 4.00 15.94 -8.40
CA SER A 141 5.16 15.11 -8.10
C SER A 141 6.42 15.62 -8.82
N VAL A 142 7.50 15.75 -8.05
CA VAL A 142 8.84 16.05 -8.57
C VAL A 142 9.59 14.72 -8.74
N PRO A 143 9.99 14.32 -9.96
CA PRO A 143 10.54 12.99 -10.24
C PRO A 143 11.69 12.58 -9.31
N GLN A 144 12.61 13.50 -8.99
CA GLN A 144 13.74 13.20 -8.10
C GLN A 144 13.27 12.91 -6.67
N ASN A 145 12.29 13.66 -6.16
CA ASN A 145 11.76 13.46 -4.81
C ASN A 145 11.07 12.09 -4.69
N GLU A 146 10.30 11.71 -5.71
CA GLU A 146 9.60 10.41 -5.75
C GLU A 146 10.62 9.25 -5.83
N PHE A 147 11.67 9.41 -6.62
CA PHE A 147 12.77 8.45 -6.66
C PHE A 147 13.42 8.30 -5.28
N ASP A 148 13.82 9.41 -4.65
CA ASP A 148 14.44 9.41 -3.31
C ASP A 148 13.51 8.80 -2.26
N GLU A 149 12.20 8.99 -2.39
CA GLU A 149 11.21 8.36 -1.54
C GLU A 149 11.22 6.83 -1.69
N THR A 150 11.34 6.30 -2.92
CA THR A 150 11.43 4.85 -3.12
C THR A 150 12.65 4.26 -2.43
N ILE A 151 13.80 4.94 -2.48
CA ILE A 151 15.03 4.52 -1.80
C ILE A 151 14.84 4.55 -0.27
N LYS A 152 14.27 5.64 0.26
CA LYS A 152 13.96 5.73 1.71
C LYS A 152 13.03 4.61 2.16
N LYS A 153 12.02 4.27 1.34
CA LYS A 153 11.08 3.17 1.61
C LYS A 153 11.74 1.78 1.59
N ALA A 154 12.78 1.58 0.81
CA ALA A 154 13.55 0.32 0.77
C ALA A 154 14.59 0.20 1.89
N LYS A 155 15.00 1.32 2.52
CA LYS A 155 16.15 1.39 3.41
C LYS A 155 16.13 0.39 4.55
N ALA A 156 14.99 0.19 5.22
CA ALA A 156 14.89 -0.76 6.32
C ALA A 156 15.20 -2.21 5.89
N CYS A 157 14.70 -2.61 4.71
CA CYS A 157 14.98 -3.92 4.14
C CYS A 157 16.45 -4.06 3.73
N LEU A 158 17.02 -3.04 3.11
CA LEU A 158 18.43 -3.02 2.71
C LEU A 158 19.35 -3.16 3.93
N THR A 159 19.14 -2.34 4.95
CA THR A 159 19.90 -2.38 6.21
C THR A 159 19.79 -3.76 6.90
N ALA A 160 18.60 -4.38 6.87
CA ALA A 160 18.43 -5.71 7.45
C ALA A 160 19.30 -6.76 6.73
N ILE A 161 19.42 -6.69 5.42
CA ILE A 161 20.27 -7.58 4.63
C ILE A 161 21.76 -7.29 4.86
N GLU A 162 22.16 -6.01 4.81
CA GLU A 162 23.55 -5.60 5.06
C GLU A 162 24.06 -6.08 6.40
N ASN A 163 23.23 -6.04 7.43
CA ASN A 163 23.59 -6.52 8.78
C ASN A 163 23.77 -8.04 8.89
N THR A 164 23.33 -8.83 7.90
CA THR A 164 23.58 -10.28 7.91
C THR A 164 24.98 -10.67 7.44
N GLY A 165 25.77 -9.75 6.90
CA GLY A 165 27.15 -9.96 6.42
C GLY A 165 27.22 -10.73 5.11
N GLY A 166 27.85 -10.17 4.11
CA GLY A 166 28.24 -10.90 2.90
C GLY A 166 27.22 -10.90 1.76
N VAL A 167 26.57 -9.77 1.49
CA VAL A 167 25.68 -9.61 0.32
C VAL A 167 26.37 -8.74 -0.73
N GLU A 168 26.54 -9.29 -1.94
CA GLU A 168 26.81 -8.48 -3.12
C GLU A 168 25.53 -7.78 -3.57
N TYR A 169 25.61 -6.48 -3.80
CA TYR A 169 24.45 -5.63 -4.11
C TYR A 169 24.45 -5.23 -5.58
N GLU A 170 23.46 -5.70 -6.35
CA GLU A 170 23.18 -5.18 -7.68
C GLU A 170 21.97 -4.25 -7.64
N ASN A 171 22.13 -2.99 -8.05
CA ASN A 171 21.02 -2.08 -8.23
C ASN A 171 20.52 -2.14 -9.68
N PRO A 172 19.34 -2.74 -9.95
CA PRO A 172 18.84 -2.90 -11.33
C PRO A 172 18.30 -1.61 -11.96
N ILE A 173 18.40 -0.47 -11.28
CA ILE A 173 17.87 0.82 -11.79
C ILE A 173 18.66 1.33 -13.00
N HIS A 174 19.83 0.78 -13.28
CA HIS A 174 20.69 1.21 -14.39
C HIS A 174 20.66 0.32 -15.64
N ARG A 175 19.64 -0.53 -15.81
CA ARG A 175 19.46 -1.33 -17.05
C ARG A 175 18.17 -0.99 -17.79
#